data_76a6f69361fa2cb02435cbfe764a84ab
#
_entry.id   76a6f69361fa2cb02435cbfe764a84ab
#
_cell.length_a   1.000
_cell.length_b   1.000
_cell.length_c   1.000
_cell.angle_alpha   90.00
_cell.angle_beta   90.00
_cell.angle_gamma   90.00
#
_symmetry.space_group_name_H-M   'P 1'
#
loop_
_entity.id
_entity.type
_entity.pdbx_description
1 polymer ?
#
loop_
_entity_poly.entity_id
_entity_poly.type
_entity_poly.pdbx_seq_one_letter_code
_entity_poly.pdbx_strand_id
1 'polypeptide(L)'
;MNNEEARALVERQACAWKRADPAAIVADFAPDGVLISPRGRWRGHDALRRAVESVFAAVSDVQVVVTRVLLEADQGAAEWTWSETNRADGRRHTVEDAIIFELRDDKLVSWREYLDTAGLKTT
;
A
#
# COMPACT_ATOMS: atom_id res chain seq x y z
N MET A 1 9.80 -14.33 9.52
CA MET A 1 8.44 -13.84 9.80
C MET A 1 7.46 -14.98 9.62
N ASN A 2 6.46 -15.07 10.49
CA ASN A 2 5.39 -16.07 10.37
C ASN A 2 4.12 -15.42 9.81
N ASN A 3 3.07 -16.23 9.61
CA ASN A 3 1.81 -15.74 9.02
C ASN A 3 1.16 -14.65 9.85
N GLU A 4 1.18 -14.76 11.17
CA GLU A 4 0.59 -13.74 12.05
C GLU A 4 1.35 -12.43 11.94
N GLU A 5 2.66 -12.49 11.90
CA GLU A 5 3.52 -11.31 11.75
C GLU A 5 3.35 -10.65 10.39
N ALA A 6 3.19 -11.46 9.33
CA ALA A 6 2.92 -10.94 7.99
C ALA A 6 1.57 -10.24 7.95
N ARG A 7 0.55 -10.83 8.56
CA ARG A 7 -0.76 -10.19 8.64
C ARG A 7 -0.69 -8.89 9.43
N ALA A 8 0.03 -8.89 10.54
CA ALA A 8 0.21 -7.68 11.34
C ALA A 8 0.92 -6.57 10.55
N LEU A 9 1.90 -6.93 9.73
CA LEU A 9 2.58 -5.96 8.85
C LEU A 9 1.60 -5.33 7.85
N VAL A 10 0.79 -6.15 7.18
CA VAL A 10 -0.18 -5.66 6.19
C VAL A 10 -1.26 -4.81 6.87
N GLU A 11 -1.76 -5.23 8.03
CA GLU A 11 -2.73 -4.46 8.81
C GLU A 11 -2.15 -3.12 9.27
N ARG A 12 -0.88 -3.11 9.65
CA ARG A 12 -0.18 -1.88 10.06
C ARG A 12 -0.05 -0.92 8.88
N GLN A 13 0.25 -1.43 7.69
CA GLN A 13 0.26 -0.62 6.47
C GLN A 13 -1.15 -0.05 6.19
N ALA A 14 -2.18 -0.89 6.28
CA ALA A 14 -3.56 -0.43 6.09
C ALA A 14 -3.91 0.69 7.07
N CYS A 15 -3.55 0.55 8.34
CA CYS A 15 -3.79 1.59 9.34
C CYS A 15 -3.04 2.88 9.04
N ALA A 16 -1.79 2.79 8.60
CA ALA A 16 -0.97 3.96 8.26
C ALA A 16 -1.57 4.73 7.08
N TRP A 17 -2.05 4.03 6.07
CA TRP A 17 -2.74 4.64 4.94
C TRP A 17 -4.04 5.33 5.36
N LYS A 18 -4.84 4.68 6.23
CA LYS A 18 -6.09 5.28 6.74
C LYS A 18 -5.82 6.54 7.56
N ARG A 19 -4.72 6.57 8.31
CA ARG A 19 -4.34 7.74 9.13
C ARG A 19 -3.64 8.84 8.33
N ALA A 20 -3.35 8.59 7.05
CA ALA A 20 -2.56 9.50 6.23
C ALA A 20 -1.21 9.80 6.89
N ASP A 21 -0.47 8.76 7.25
CA ASP A 21 0.79 8.84 7.97
C ASP A 21 1.95 8.34 7.10
N PRO A 22 2.58 9.22 6.30
CA PRO A 22 3.67 8.81 5.41
C PRO A 22 4.86 8.19 6.14
N ALA A 23 5.22 8.71 7.32
CA ALA A 23 6.34 8.17 8.08
C ALA A 23 6.09 6.72 8.49
N ALA A 24 4.88 6.40 8.95
CA ALA A 24 4.52 5.05 9.34
C ALA A 24 4.51 4.09 8.13
N ILE A 25 4.03 4.56 6.98
CA ILE A 25 4.05 3.76 5.75
C ILE A 25 5.48 3.41 5.36
N VAL A 26 6.37 4.39 5.33
CA VAL A 26 7.76 4.20 4.92
C VAL A 26 8.55 3.37 5.91
N ALA A 27 8.21 3.44 7.20
CA ALA A 27 8.97 2.78 8.28
C ALA A 27 9.04 1.26 8.11
N ASP A 28 8.07 0.63 7.47
CA ASP A 28 8.08 -0.83 7.25
C ASP A 28 8.96 -1.25 6.08
N PHE A 29 9.46 -0.32 5.27
CA PHE A 29 10.31 -0.61 4.13
C PHE A 29 11.80 -0.61 4.53
N ALA A 30 12.55 -1.52 3.91
CA ALA A 30 14.02 -1.47 3.99
C ALA A 30 14.51 -0.16 3.36
N PRO A 31 15.74 0.31 3.70
CA PRO A 31 16.26 1.56 3.13
C PRO A 31 16.28 1.59 1.60
N ASP A 32 16.44 0.43 0.96
CA ASP A 32 16.45 0.28 -0.50
C ASP A 32 15.14 -0.31 -1.03
N GLY A 33 14.10 -0.34 -0.20
CA GLY A 33 12.80 -0.92 -0.57
C GLY A 33 12.16 -0.20 -1.74
N VAL A 34 11.34 -0.92 -2.48
CA VAL A 34 10.67 -0.40 -3.67
C VAL A 34 9.17 -0.60 -3.59
N LEU A 35 8.44 0.43 -3.98
CA LEU A 35 6.99 0.39 -4.18
C LEU A 35 6.72 0.42 -5.67
N ILE A 36 5.93 -0.52 -6.16
CA ILE A 36 5.58 -0.63 -7.57
C ILE A 36 4.06 -0.66 -7.68
N SER A 37 3.51 0.17 -8.54
CA SER A 37 2.08 0.19 -8.83
C SER A 37 1.88 0.49 -10.32
N PRO A 38 0.64 0.45 -10.83
CA PRO A 38 0.39 0.86 -12.21
C PRO A 38 0.83 2.29 -12.52
N ARG A 39 1.00 3.13 -11.51
CA ARG A 39 1.39 4.54 -11.68
C ARG A 39 2.89 4.75 -11.75
N GLY A 40 3.70 3.79 -11.31
CA GLY A 40 5.15 3.96 -11.33
C GLY A 40 5.90 3.07 -10.37
N ARG A 41 7.14 3.44 -10.15
CA ARG A 41 8.09 2.69 -9.35
C ARG A 41 8.95 3.67 -8.55
N TRP A 42 8.99 3.47 -7.24
CA TRP A 42 9.73 4.36 -6.34
C TRP A 42 10.63 3.53 -5.44
N ARG A 43 11.92 3.82 -5.46
CA ARG A 43 12.93 3.12 -4.67
C ARG A 43 13.54 4.03 -3.62
N GLY A 44 13.64 3.53 -2.38
CA GLY A 44 14.25 4.22 -1.26
C GLY A 44 13.27 5.10 -0.50
N HIS A 45 13.61 5.40 0.75
CA HIS A 45 12.70 6.08 1.67
C HIS A 45 12.27 7.47 1.16
N ASP A 46 13.19 8.24 0.59
CA ASP A 46 12.83 9.59 0.11
C ASP A 46 11.84 9.54 -1.06
N ALA A 47 12.08 8.65 -2.02
CA ALA A 47 11.18 8.49 -3.16
C ALA A 47 9.82 7.93 -2.72
N LEU A 48 9.83 6.94 -1.82
CA LEU A 48 8.60 6.37 -1.25
C LEU A 48 7.78 7.44 -0.55
N ARG A 49 8.44 8.26 0.26
CA ARG A 49 7.74 9.32 1.00
C ARG A 49 7.09 10.32 0.05
N ARG A 50 7.80 10.73 -0.98
CA ARG A 50 7.24 11.65 -2.00
C ARG A 50 6.05 11.04 -2.71
N ALA A 51 6.12 9.74 -3.05
CA ALA A 51 5.00 9.05 -3.70
C ALA A 51 3.78 9.00 -2.79
N VAL A 52 3.98 8.66 -1.51
CA VAL A 52 2.89 8.60 -0.52
C VAL A 52 2.27 9.98 -0.31
N GLU A 53 3.10 11.00 -0.14
CA GLU A 53 2.62 12.39 0.02
C GLU A 53 1.83 12.85 -1.20
N SER A 54 2.24 12.43 -2.39
CA SER A 54 1.51 12.73 -3.63
C SER A 54 0.11 12.11 -3.64
N VAL A 55 -0.04 10.90 -3.11
CA VAL A 55 -1.36 10.28 -2.97
C VAL A 55 -2.25 11.12 -2.05
N PHE A 56 -1.75 11.51 -0.89
CA PHE A 56 -2.54 12.29 0.08
C PHE A 56 -2.82 13.71 -0.38
N ALA A 57 -2.04 14.24 -1.32
CA ALA A 57 -2.36 15.50 -1.96
C ALA A 57 -3.55 15.38 -2.91
N ALA A 58 -3.75 14.19 -3.49
CA ALA A 58 -4.80 13.96 -4.49
C ALA A 58 -6.10 13.42 -3.89
N VAL A 59 -6.02 12.69 -2.76
CA VAL A 59 -7.18 12.01 -2.18
C VAL A 59 -7.31 12.26 -0.69
N SER A 60 -8.52 12.06 -0.16
CA SER A 60 -8.81 12.14 1.28
C SER A 60 -9.67 10.96 1.70
N ASP A 61 -9.85 10.80 3.00
CA ASP A 61 -10.71 9.78 3.60
C ASP A 61 -10.42 8.38 3.02
N VAL A 62 -9.16 7.97 3.13
CA VAL A 62 -8.74 6.65 2.70
C VAL A 62 -9.25 5.60 3.68
N GLN A 63 -9.92 4.57 3.17
CA GLN A 63 -10.33 3.40 3.93
C GLN A 63 -9.70 2.17 3.31
N VAL A 64 -9.19 1.27 4.14
CA VAL A 64 -8.54 0.04 3.69
C VAL A 64 -9.03 -1.12 4.55
N VAL A 65 -9.53 -2.16 3.91
CA VAL A 65 -9.96 -3.38 4.59
C VAL A 65 -9.13 -4.55 4.05
N VAL A 66 -8.30 -5.14 4.90
CA VAL A 66 -7.49 -6.31 4.54
C VAL A 66 -8.39 -7.54 4.53
N THR A 67 -8.41 -8.26 3.42
CA THR A 67 -9.28 -9.43 3.25
C THR A 67 -8.50 -10.74 3.26
N ARG A 68 -7.23 -10.72 2.85
CA ARG A 68 -6.41 -11.94 2.81
C ARG A 68 -4.93 -11.61 2.92
N VAL A 69 -4.19 -12.43 3.65
CA VAL A 69 -2.72 -12.36 3.69
C VAL A 69 -2.19 -13.80 3.66
N LEU A 70 -1.27 -14.05 2.75
CA LEU A 70 -0.55 -15.31 2.60
C LEU A 70 0.95 -15.04 2.70
N LEU A 71 1.67 -15.99 3.28
CA LEU A 71 3.14 -15.90 3.38
C LEU A 71 3.75 -17.23 2.99
N GLU A 72 4.81 -17.17 2.20
CA GLU A 72 5.64 -18.32 1.87
C GLU A 72 7.10 -17.86 1.90
N ALA A 73 7.86 -18.37 2.88
CA ALA A 73 9.25 -17.96 3.12
C ALA A 73 9.35 -16.43 3.30
N ASP A 74 10.12 -15.76 2.46
CA ASP A 74 10.34 -14.31 2.54
C ASP A 74 9.47 -13.50 1.58
N GLN A 75 8.39 -14.10 1.08
CA GLN A 75 7.49 -13.40 0.18
C GLN A 75 6.05 -13.69 0.54
N GLY A 76 5.17 -12.78 0.20
CA GLY A 76 3.77 -12.93 0.52
C GLY A 76 2.87 -12.26 -0.46
N ALA A 77 1.58 -12.50 -0.26
CA ALA A 77 0.52 -11.87 -1.03
C ALA A 77 -0.56 -11.36 -0.08
N ALA A 78 -1.15 -10.25 -0.44
CA ALA A 78 -2.27 -9.70 0.31
C ALA A 78 -3.35 -9.22 -0.65
N GLU A 79 -4.58 -9.23 -0.17
CA GLU A 79 -5.68 -8.58 -0.86
C GLU A 79 -6.33 -7.61 0.10
N TRP A 80 -6.63 -6.40 -0.36
CA TRP A 80 -7.41 -5.45 0.39
C TRP A 80 -8.34 -4.66 -0.50
N THR A 81 -9.39 -4.14 0.11
CA THR A 81 -10.30 -3.21 -0.55
C THR A 81 -9.90 -1.81 -0.13
N TRP A 82 -9.63 -0.98 -1.11
CA TRP A 82 -9.22 0.41 -0.92
C TRP A 82 -10.34 1.33 -1.38
N SER A 83 -10.65 2.34 -0.59
CA SER A 83 -11.56 3.40 -1.04
C SER A 83 -11.01 4.76 -0.64
N GLU A 84 -11.32 5.75 -1.45
CA GLU A 84 -10.80 7.09 -1.32
C GLU A 84 -11.78 8.12 -1.88
N THR A 85 -11.65 9.36 -1.43
CA THR A 85 -12.38 10.48 -2.02
C THR A 85 -11.40 11.32 -2.84
N ASN A 86 -11.68 11.52 -4.11
CA ASN A 86 -10.87 12.37 -4.98
C ASN A 86 -11.10 13.83 -4.60
N ARG A 87 -10.02 14.55 -4.27
CA ARG A 87 -10.14 15.95 -3.83
C ARG A 87 -10.61 16.89 -4.93
N ALA A 88 -10.30 16.56 -6.19
CA ALA A 88 -10.62 17.44 -7.31
C ALA A 88 -12.12 17.48 -7.61
N ASP A 89 -12.83 16.35 -7.51
CA ASP A 89 -14.25 16.26 -7.87
C ASP A 89 -15.16 15.76 -6.75
N GLY A 90 -14.59 15.40 -5.60
CA GLY A 90 -15.34 14.90 -4.44
C GLY A 90 -15.92 13.50 -4.60
N ARG A 91 -15.57 12.80 -5.67
CA ARG A 91 -16.10 11.46 -5.92
C ARG A 91 -15.40 10.39 -5.08
N ARG A 92 -16.18 9.41 -4.65
CA ARG A 92 -15.68 8.27 -3.91
C ARG A 92 -15.35 7.14 -4.87
N HIS A 93 -14.13 6.62 -4.79
CA HIS A 93 -13.66 5.49 -5.59
C HIS A 93 -13.36 4.31 -4.69
N THR A 94 -13.73 3.11 -5.12
CA THR A 94 -13.41 1.87 -4.42
C THR A 94 -12.79 0.90 -5.41
N VAL A 95 -11.72 0.23 -4.99
CA VAL A 95 -11.01 -0.74 -5.82
C VAL A 95 -10.52 -1.90 -4.97
N GLU A 96 -10.51 -3.09 -5.56
CA GLU A 96 -9.86 -4.24 -4.97
C GLU A 96 -8.42 -4.28 -5.46
N ASP A 97 -7.50 -4.48 -4.53
CA ASP A 97 -6.06 -4.42 -4.78
C ASP A 97 -5.43 -5.73 -4.35
N ALA A 98 -4.60 -6.30 -5.21
CA ALA A 98 -3.78 -7.46 -4.90
C ALA A 98 -2.33 -7.01 -4.80
N ILE A 99 -1.64 -7.47 -3.78
CA ILE A 99 -0.30 -7.03 -3.44
C ILE A 99 0.60 -8.24 -3.35
N ILE A 100 1.77 -8.18 -3.99
CA ILE A 100 2.84 -9.17 -3.82
C ILE A 100 4.00 -8.45 -3.13
N PHE A 101 4.46 -8.98 -2.00
CA PHE A 101 5.54 -8.33 -1.26
C PHE A 101 6.67 -9.30 -0.96
N GLU A 102 7.87 -8.74 -0.81
CA GLU A 102 9.08 -9.48 -0.45
C GLU A 102 9.72 -8.83 0.76
N LEU A 103 10.29 -9.67 1.63
CA LEU A 103 10.86 -9.27 2.92
C LEU A 103 12.35 -9.62 2.99
N ARG A 104 13.08 -8.79 3.73
CA ARG A 104 14.46 -9.06 4.16
C ARG A 104 14.61 -8.47 5.54
N ASP A 105 15.01 -9.31 6.52
CA ASP A 105 15.14 -8.89 7.93
C ASP A 105 13.88 -8.21 8.44
N ASP A 106 12.72 -8.80 8.13
CA ASP A 106 11.40 -8.34 8.53
C ASP A 106 11.03 -6.95 7.99
N LYS A 107 11.73 -6.47 6.96
CA LYS A 107 11.42 -5.22 6.26
C LYS A 107 11.02 -5.50 4.82
N LEU A 108 10.15 -4.64 4.29
CA LEU A 108 9.72 -4.74 2.91
C LEU A 108 10.84 -4.30 1.97
N VAL A 109 11.29 -5.20 1.10
CA VAL A 109 12.22 -4.85 0.03
C VAL A 109 11.46 -4.58 -1.27
N SER A 110 10.23 -5.09 -1.38
CA SER A 110 9.38 -4.88 -2.55
C SER A 110 7.92 -4.96 -2.12
N TRP A 111 7.12 -4.04 -2.64
CA TRP A 111 5.67 -4.02 -2.47
C TRP A 111 5.08 -3.67 -3.82
N ARG A 112 4.45 -4.65 -4.46
CA ARG A 112 3.93 -4.49 -5.82
C ARG A 112 2.42 -4.64 -5.81
N GLU A 113 1.74 -3.64 -6.35
CA GLU A 113 0.28 -3.60 -6.38
C GLU A 113 -0.26 -3.84 -7.78
N TYR A 114 -1.27 -4.69 -7.85
CA TYR A 114 -1.97 -5.03 -9.08
C TYR A 114 -3.44 -4.65 -8.90
N LEU A 115 -3.87 -3.63 -9.60
CA LEU A 115 -5.24 -3.17 -9.52
C LEU A 115 -5.70 -2.67 -10.89
N ASP A 116 -7.00 -2.67 -11.10
CA ASP A 116 -7.60 -2.13 -12.30
C ASP A 116 -7.77 -0.62 -12.14
N THR A 117 -6.90 0.14 -12.80
CA THR A 117 -6.94 1.60 -12.74
C THR A 117 -8.19 2.19 -13.39
N ALA A 118 -8.83 1.47 -14.30
CA ALA A 118 -10.10 1.91 -14.88
C ALA A 118 -11.20 1.98 -13.82
N GLY A 119 -11.16 1.09 -12.80
CA GLY A 119 -12.09 1.14 -11.68
C GLY A 119 -12.00 2.40 -10.85
N LEU A 120 -10.86 3.07 -10.86
CA LEU A 120 -10.68 4.32 -10.12
C LEU A 120 -11.34 5.52 -10.79
N LYS A 121 -11.81 5.38 -12.01
CA LYS A 121 -12.45 6.47 -12.78
C LYS A 121 -13.95 6.44 -12.70
N THR A 122 -14.52 5.35 -12.20
CA THR A 122 -15.97 5.16 -12.14
C THR A 122 -16.40 4.93 -10.70
N THR A 123 -17.39 5.62 -10.29
CA THR A 123 -17.98 5.46 -8.96
C THR A 123 -19.50 5.55 -9.07
#